data_ee6fb18cb94b83186add3d11ec403933
#
_entry.id   ee6fb18cb94b83186add3d11ec403933
#
_cell.length_a   1.000
_cell.length_b   1.000
_cell.length_c   1.000
_cell.angle_alpha   90.00
_cell.angle_beta   90.00
_cell.angle_gamma   90.00
#
_symmetry.space_group_name_H-M   'P 1'
#
loop_
_entity.id
_entity.type
_entity.pdbx_description
1 polymer ?
#
loop_
_entity_poly.entity_id
_entity_poly.type
_entity_poly.pdbx_seq_one_letter_code
_entity_poly.pdbx_strand_id
1 'polypeptide(L)'
;MKLTGAIFDLDGTLTDSMYIWNEAPKALVRQFGGEPPEDLAEDIKEMGRREASEYMVARFSLPCTPEQVMDGVNDLVTDEYRNKVPMKPGADVLLERLAALGVPCGIATASEAFQARDAMVRLGLWKHFLFAFSSLQYGSKSRPDVYFAAARSLGSAPEHTIVFEDALHAARTAKEAGFLVAGVYDPSAEGDQEALREVCDWYLPRLDDPGFLELLK
;
A
#
# COMPACT_ATOMS: atom_id res chain seq x y z
N MET A 1 -7.66 11.83 21.64
CA MET A 1 -7.76 10.41 21.27
C MET A 1 -6.51 9.68 21.76
N LYS A 2 -6.63 8.55 22.46
CA LYS A 2 -5.46 7.80 22.96
C LYS A 2 -5.18 6.65 22.00
N LEU A 3 -4.25 6.85 21.07
CA LEU A 3 -3.74 5.79 20.19
C LEU A 3 -2.68 4.97 20.93
N THR A 4 -2.72 3.65 20.74
CA THR A 4 -1.71 2.72 21.23
C THR A 4 -1.02 1.96 20.11
N GLY A 5 -1.44 2.18 18.84
CA GLY A 5 -0.81 1.63 17.65
C GLY A 5 -1.23 2.37 16.39
N ALA A 6 -0.36 2.33 15.37
CA ALA A 6 -0.64 2.83 14.04
C ALA A 6 -0.17 1.82 12.98
N ILE A 7 -1.04 1.53 12.03
CA ILE A 7 -0.77 0.62 10.92
C ILE A 7 -0.88 1.43 9.62
N PHE A 8 0.11 1.30 8.78
CA PHE A 8 0.16 2.02 7.51
C PHE A 8 0.11 1.04 6.34
N ASP A 9 -0.72 1.34 5.36
CA ASP A 9 -0.46 0.81 4.03
C ASP A 9 0.80 1.45 3.45
N LEU A 10 1.32 0.86 2.37
CA LEU A 10 2.52 1.33 1.69
C LEU A 10 2.17 2.16 0.45
N ASP A 11 1.53 1.51 -0.52
CA ASP A 11 1.34 1.99 -1.89
C ASP A 11 0.17 2.97 -1.98
N GLY A 12 0.43 4.22 -2.35
CA GLY A 12 -0.58 5.28 -2.32
C GLY A 12 -0.76 5.93 -0.95
N THR A 13 -0.21 5.32 0.12
CA THR A 13 -0.31 5.80 1.50
C THR A 13 1.02 6.36 2.04
N LEU A 14 2.06 5.55 2.19
CA LEU A 14 3.40 6.00 2.61
C LEU A 14 4.27 6.40 1.43
N THR A 15 4.03 5.78 0.29
CA THR A 15 4.79 6.00 -0.95
C THR A 15 3.87 6.40 -2.09
N ASP A 16 4.37 7.29 -2.95
CA ASP A 16 3.72 7.65 -4.21
C ASP A 16 4.18 6.64 -5.29
N SER A 17 3.66 5.42 -5.19
CA SER A 17 4.13 4.25 -5.94
C SER A 17 3.09 3.68 -6.91
N MET A 18 1.87 4.20 -6.94
CA MET A 18 0.78 3.61 -7.73
C MET A 18 1.08 3.58 -9.23
N TYR A 19 1.93 4.49 -9.74
CA TYR A 19 2.37 4.47 -11.14
C TYR A 19 3.10 3.18 -11.54
N ILE A 20 3.75 2.49 -10.60
CA ILE A 20 4.52 1.27 -10.87
C ILE A 20 3.59 0.16 -11.36
N TRP A 21 2.44 0.03 -10.72
CA TRP A 21 1.45 -1.01 -11.05
C TRP A 21 0.83 -0.81 -12.43
N ASN A 22 0.86 0.44 -12.93
CA ASN A 22 0.49 0.76 -14.29
C ASN A 22 1.64 0.49 -15.27
N GLU A 23 2.88 0.85 -14.92
CA GLU A 23 4.00 0.84 -15.86
C GLU A 23 4.78 -0.50 -15.91
N ALA A 24 4.92 -1.22 -14.79
CA ALA A 24 5.72 -2.45 -14.76
C ALA A 24 5.20 -3.56 -15.70
N PRO A 25 3.88 -3.84 -15.75
CA PRO A 25 3.34 -4.80 -16.71
C PRO A 25 3.61 -4.39 -18.17
N LYS A 26 3.42 -3.11 -18.50
CA LYS A 26 3.70 -2.57 -19.85
C LYS A 26 5.18 -2.65 -20.21
N ALA A 27 6.05 -2.30 -19.27
CA ALA A 27 7.50 -2.38 -19.48
C ALA A 27 7.93 -3.82 -19.75
N LEU A 28 7.38 -4.78 -19.03
CA LEU A 28 7.70 -6.19 -19.25
C LEU A 28 7.22 -6.70 -20.59
N VAL A 29 5.98 -6.37 -21.01
CA VAL A 29 5.48 -6.74 -22.35
C VAL A 29 6.40 -6.17 -23.43
N ARG A 30 6.84 -4.91 -23.31
CA ARG A 30 7.81 -4.30 -24.25
C ARG A 30 9.16 -5.01 -24.24
N GLN A 31 9.65 -5.44 -23.06
CA GLN A 31 10.92 -6.18 -22.95
C GLN A 31 10.91 -7.50 -23.72
N PHE A 32 9.76 -8.16 -23.79
CA PHE A 32 9.57 -9.40 -24.58
C PHE A 32 9.15 -9.13 -26.05
N GLY A 33 9.19 -7.87 -26.51
CA GLY A 33 8.91 -7.50 -27.89
C GLY A 33 7.42 -7.30 -28.23
N GLY A 34 6.55 -7.29 -27.21
CA GLY A 34 5.14 -6.96 -27.38
C GLY A 34 4.86 -5.45 -27.37
N GLU A 35 3.68 -5.07 -27.84
CA GLU A 35 3.18 -3.69 -27.81
C GLU A 35 1.95 -3.61 -26.90
N PRO A 36 2.11 -3.21 -25.62
CA PRO A 36 1.01 -3.12 -24.69
C PRO A 36 0.18 -1.86 -24.96
N PRO A 37 -1.17 -1.92 -24.85
CA PRO A 37 -1.99 -0.72 -24.86
C PRO A 37 -1.78 0.10 -23.57
N GLU A 38 -2.18 1.38 -23.60
CA GLU A 38 -2.02 2.26 -22.44
C GLU A 38 -2.87 1.83 -21.24
N ASP A 39 -4.01 1.21 -21.49
CA ASP A 39 -4.98 0.73 -20.50
C ASP A 39 -4.76 -0.72 -20.05
N LEU A 40 -3.60 -1.33 -20.37
CA LEU A 40 -3.29 -2.70 -19.95
C LEU A 40 -3.51 -2.94 -18.44
N ALA A 41 -3.16 -1.95 -17.61
CA ALA A 41 -3.33 -2.06 -16.17
C ALA A 41 -4.81 -2.20 -15.75
N GLU A 42 -5.72 -1.54 -16.48
CA GLU A 42 -7.17 -1.66 -16.24
C GLU A 42 -7.68 -3.06 -16.61
N ASP A 43 -7.15 -3.65 -17.70
CA ASP A 43 -7.52 -5.00 -18.13
C ASP A 43 -7.17 -6.06 -17.07
N ILE A 44 -6.06 -5.87 -16.34
CA ILE A 44 -5.54 -6.86 -15.40
C ILE A 44 -5.78 -6.55 -13.92
N LYS A 45 -6.34 -5.38 -13.58
CA LYS A 45 -6.45 -4.90 -12.19
C LYS A 45 -7.23 -5.83 -11.26
N GLU A 46 -8.25 -6.52 -11.78
CA GLU A 46 -9.08 -7.45 -11.01
C GLU A 46 -8.53 -8.89 -11.02
N MET A 47 -7.49 -9.15 -11.82
CA MET A 47 -6.90 -10.48 -11.97
C MET A 47 -5.89 -10.76 -10.85
N GLY A 48 -5.83 -12.02 -10.41
CA GLY A 48 -4.71 -12.47 -9.59
C GLY A 48 -3.39 -12.44 -10.38
N ARG A 49 -2.25 -12.34 -9.67
CA ARG A 49 -0.91 -12.24 -10.32
C ARG A 49 -0.67 -13.29 -11.40
N ARG A 50 -1.06 -14.57 -11.13
CA ARG A 50 -0.91 -15.65 -12.09
C ARG A 50 -1.81 -15.46 -13.30
N GLU A 51 -3.07 -15.15 -13.08
CA GLU A 51 -4.06 -14.92 -14.14
C GLU A 51 -3.66 -13.74 -15.04
N ALA A 52 -3.22 -12.63 -14.45
CA ALA A 52 -2.70 -11.47 -15.18
C ALA A 52 -1.48 -11.86 -16.06
N SER A 53 -0.60 -12.71 -15.54
CA SER A 53 0.57 -13.18 -16.28
C SER A 53 0.20 -14.13 -17.44
N GLU A 54 -0.74 -15.04 -17.22
CA GLU A 54 -1.29 -15.91 -18.25
C GLU A 54 -2.00 -15.08 -19.34
N TYR A 55 -2.78 -14.08 -18.95
CA TYR A 55 -3.42 -13.13 -19.87
C TYR A 55 -2.39 -12.39 -20.72
N MET A 56 -1.34 -11.82 -20.12
CA MET A 56 -0.31 -11.09 -20.85
C MET A 56 0.44 -11.99 -21.84
N VAL A 57 0.84 -13.21 -21.44
CA VAL A 57 1.49 -14.16 -22.33
C VAL A 57 0.61 -14.49 -23.53
N ALA A 58 -0.66 -14.81 -23.29
CA ALA A 58 -1.60 -15.18 -24.35
C ALA A 58 -1.95 -13.98 -25.25
N ARG A 59 -2.25 -12.83 -24.66
CA ARG A 59 -2.72 -11.62 -25.38
C ARG A 59 -1.65 -11.05 -26.31
N PHE A 60 -0.39 -11.06 -25.87
CA PHE A 60 0.74 -10.49 -26.60
C PHE A 60 1.65 -11.54 -27.24
N SER A 61 1.29 -12.82 -27.19
CA SER A 61 2.08 -13.94 -27.72
C SER A 61 3.55 -13.89 -27.26
N LEU A 62 3.77 -13.62 -25.96
CA LEU A 62 5.11 -13.43 -25.43
C LEU A 62 5.91 -14.74 -25.48
N PRO A 63 7.20 -14.71 -25.85
CA PRO A 63 8.06 -15.91 -25.92
C PRO A 63 8.60 -16.32 -24.54
N CYS A 64 7.72 -16.35 -23.52
CA CYS A 64 8.07 -16.67 -22.14
C CYS A 64 6.91 -17.37 -21.41
N THR A 65 7.19 -17.90 -20.22
CA THR A 65 6.16 -18.51 -19.38
C THR A 65 5.47 -17.46 -18.48
N PRO A 66 4.25 -17.74 -17.98
CA PRO A 66 3.60 -16.86 -16.99
C PRO A 66 4.45 -16.64 -15.73
N GLU A 67 5.21 -17.63 -15.29
CA GLU A 67 6.14 -17.51 -14.17
C GLU A 67 7.24 -16.49 -14.46
N GLN A 68 7.81 -16.51 -15.65
CA GLN A 68 8.81 -15.50 -16.05
C GLN A 68 8.22 -14.09 -16.13
N VAL A 69 6.94 -13.96 -16.48
CA VAL A 69 6.24 -12.67 -16.44
C VAL A 69 6.06 -12.22 -15.00
N MET A 70 5.59 -13.11 -14.11
CA MET A 70 5.44 -12.79 -12.68
C MET A 70 6.75 -12.33 -12.05
N ASP A 71 7.81 -13.09 -12.27
CA ASP A 71 9.15 -12.78 -11.74
C ASP A 71 9.67 -11.47 -12.30
N GLY A 72 9.54 -11.25 -13.60
CA GLY A 72 9.99 -10.02 -14.26
C GLY A 72 9.24 -8.76 -13.78
N VAL A 73 7.91 -8.83 -13.59
CA VAL A 73 7.15 -7.73 -12.99
C VAL A 73 7.62 -7.49 -11.55
N ASN A 74 7.81 -8.55 -10.76
CA ASN A 74 8.29 -8.43 -9.39
C ASN A 74 9.69 -7.82 -9.29
N ASP A 75 10.58 -8.16 -10.23
CA ASP A 75 11.94 -7.59 -10.30
C ASP A 75 11.89 -6.10 -10.64
N LEU A 76 11.08 -5.69 -11.63
CA LEU A 76 10.88 -4.28 -11.98
C LEU A 76 10.32 -3.48 -10.79
N VAL A 77 9.29 -4.01 -10.14
CA VAL A 77 8.69 -3.41 -8.95
C VAL A 77 9.71 -3.28 -7.82
N THR A 78 10.53 -4.32 -7.60
CA THR A 78 11.57 -4.32 -6.57
C THR A 78 12.64 -3.25 -6.86
N ASP A 79 13.05 -3.10 -8.13
CA ASP A 79 14.01 -2.06 -8.52
C ASP A 79 13.46 -0.64 -8.26
N GLU A 80 12.18 -0.40 -8.56
CA GLU A 80 11.52 0.87 -8.29
C GLU A 80 11.53 1.21 -6.79
N TYR A 81 11.14 0.27 -5.92
CA TYR A 81 11.17 0.49 -4.46
C TYR A 81 12.58 0.75 -3.93
N ARG A 82 13.58 0.04 -4.44
CA ARG A 82 14.96 0.20 -4.02
C ARG A 82 15.60 1.50 -4.46
N ASN A 83 15.16 2.06 -5.60
CA ASN A 83 15.93 3.11 -6.25
C ASN A 83 15.15 4.41 -6.49
N LYS A 84 13.80 4.37 -6.67
CA LYS A 84 13.12 5.52 -7.27
C LYS A 84 11.88 5.99 -6.51
N VAL A 85 11.02 5.07 -6.03
CA VAL A 85 9.71 5.41 -5.44
C VAL A 85 9.82 6.58 -4.44
N PRO A 86 9.11 7.69 -4.64
CA PRO A 86 9.12 8.80 -3.70
C PRO A 86 8.24 8.51 -2.48
N MET A 87 8.55 9.21 -1.40
CA MET A 87 7.70 9.27 -0.22
C MET A 87 6.44 10.11 -0.50
N LYS A 88 5.31 9.71 0.05
CA LYS A 88 4.10 10.53 0.07
C LYS A 88 4.34 11.81 0.86
N PRO A 89 3.86 12.99 0.39
CA PRO A 89 4.05 14.25 1.11
C PRO A 89 3.52 14.21 2.53
N GLY A 90 4.39 14.53 3.51
CA GLY A 90 4.06 14.60 4.93
C GLY A 90 4.17 13.28 5.70
N ALA A 91 4.59 12.18 5.06
CA ALA A 91 4.75 10.89 5.75
C ALA A 91 5.80 10.98 6.87
N ASP A 92 6.90 11.67 6.64
CA ASP A 92 7.95 11.91 7.62
C ASP A 92 7.42 12.71 8.83
N VAL A 93 6.67 13.79 8.57
CA VAL A 93 6.08 14.64 9.62
C VAL A 93 5.12 13.85 10.51
N LEU A 94 4.22 13.08 9.90
CA LEU A 94 3.27 12.24 10.63
C LEU A 94 3.99 11.17 11.48
N LEU A 95 4.97 10.47 10.89
CA LEU A 95 5.72 9.42 11.59
C LEU A 95 6.54 9.99 12.76
N GLU A 96 7.15 11.16 12.61
CA GLU A 96 7.83 11.84 13.71
C GLU A 96 6.87 12.28 14.82
N ARG A 97 5.67 12.74 14.44
CA ARG A 97 4.63 13.09 15.42
C ARG A 97 4.19 11.88 16.23
N LEU A 98 3.91 10.74 15.57
CA LEU A 98 3.53 9.49 16.25
C LEU A 98 4.65 8.98 17.15
N ALA A 99 5.89 9.04 16.70
CA ALA A 99 7.06 8.67 17.50
C ALA A 99 7.20 9.55 18.76
N ALA A 100 7.01 10.87 18.64
CA ALA A 100 7.03 11.80 19.77
C ALA A 100 5.92 11.51 20.81
N LEU A 101 4.81 10.91 20.37
CA LEU A 101 3.72 10.47 21.23
C LEU A 101 3.90 9.04 21.77
N GLY A 102 4.97 8.35 21.39
CA GLY A 102 5.24 6.98 21.79
C GLY A 102 4.27 5.96 21.18
N VAL A 103 3.64 6.29 20.04
CA VAL A 103 2.73 5.39 19.31
C VAL A 103 3.56 4.48 18.39
N PRO A 104 3.63 3.16 18.64
CA PRO A 104 4.35 2.24 17.80
C PRO A 104 3.66 2.08 16.44
N CYS A 105 4.46 1.98 15.37
CA CYS A 105 3.98 1.87 14.00
C CYS A 105 4.40 0.54 13.35
N GLY A 106 3.55 0.02 12.47
CA GLY A 106 3.81 -1.12 11.60
C GLY A 106 3.25 -0.88 10.20
N ILE A 107 3.73 -1.66 9.24
CA ILE A 107 3.25 -1.64 7.86
C ILE A 107 2.42 -2.88 7.58
N ALA A 108 1.28 -2.72 6.89
CA ALA A 108 0.44 -3.79 6.35
C ALA A 108 0.17 -3.49 4.87
N THR A 109 0.84 -4.20 3.96
CA THR A 109 0.84 -3.92 2.53
C THR A 109 0.37 -5.11 1.69
N ALA A 110 -0.13 -4.87 0.48
CA ALA A 110 -0.35 -5.89 -0.54
C ALA A 110 0.94 -6.26 -1.31
N SER A 111 1.99 -5.46 -1.17
CA SER A 111 3.33 -5.73 -1.70
C SER A 111 4.12 -6.72 -0.84
N GLU A 112 5.28 -7.16 -1.30
CA GLU A 112 6.15 -8.02 -0.50
C GLU A 112 6.75 -7.23 0.69
N ALA A 113 6.82 -7.85 1.85
CA ALA A 113 7.31 -7.19 3.06
C ALA A 113 8.75 -6.65 2.93
N PHE A 114 9.61 -7.34 2.16
CA PHE A 114 10.97 -6.89 1.91
C PHE A 114 11.02 -5.64 1.01
N GLN A 115 10.09 -5.50 0.04
CA GLN A 115 9.98 -4.32 -0.82
C GLN A 115 9.60 -3.09 0.02
N ALA A 116 8.61 -3.23 0.91
CA ALA A 116 8.25 -2.18 1.86
C ALA A 116 9.44 -1.76 2.73
N ARG A 117 10.18 -2.73 3.26
CA ARG A 117 11.38 -2.47 4.05
C ARG A 117 12.45 -1.74 3.25
N ASP A 118 12.75 -2.23 2.03
CA ASP A 118 13.80 -1.63 1.17
C ASP A 118 13.46 -0.17 0.85
N ALA A 119 12.19 0.13 0.50
CA ALA A 119 11.72 1.50 0.28
C ALA A 119 11.88 2.37 1.53
N MET A 120 11.41 1.90 2.68
CA MET A 120 11.47 2.65 3.94
C MET A 120 12.90 2.87 4.42
N VAL A 121 13.80 1.92 4.21
CA VAL A 121 15.25 2.08 4.51
C VAL A 121 15.84 3.17 3.62
N ARG A 122 15.62 3.11 2.32
CA ARG A 122 16.12 4.13 1.36
C ARG A 122 15.60 5.52 1.67
N LEU A 123 14.31 5.64 2.06
CA LEU A 123 13.68 6.91 2.42
C LEU A 123 14.05 7.40 3.83
N GLY A 124 14.81 6.61 4.62
CA GLY A 124 15.20 6.97 5.99
C GLY A 124 14.05 6.84 7.02
N LEU A 125 12.94 6.19 6.65
CA LEU A 125 11.73 6.07 7.46
C LEU A 125 11.63 4.75 8.24
N TRP A 126 12.43 3.74 7.91
CA TRP A 126 12.36 2.42 8.55
C TRP A 126 12.50 2.46 10.07
N LYS A 127 13.23 3.44 10.60
CA LYS A 127 13.41 3.67 12.04
C LYS A 127 12.10 3.85 12.83
N HIS A 128 11.01 4.19 12.16
CA HIS A 128 9.69 4.40 12.77
C HIS A 128 8.85 3.12 12.83
N PHE A 129 9.25 2.05 12.14
CA PHE A 129 8.45 0.84 12.02
C PHE A 129 9.06 -0.34 12.76
N LEU A 130 8.22 -1.11 13.45
CA LEU A 130 8.64 -2.33 14.12
C LEU A 130 8.69 -3.52 13.15
N PHE A 131 7.82 -3.53 12.13
CA PHE A 131 7.69 -4.59 11.13
C PHE A 131 7.01 -4.09 9.86
N ALA A 132 7.11 -4.90 8.79
CA ALA A 132 6.24 -4.86 7.63
C ALA A 132 5.62 -6.24 7.42
N PHE A 133 4.30 -6.30 7.30
CA PHE A 133 3.55 -7.51 6.99
C PHE A 133 2.95 -7.41 5.58
N SER A 134 3.15 -8.46 4.80
CA SER A 134 2.51 -8.60 3.50
C SER A 134 1.17 -9.32 3.67
N SER A 135 0.09 -8.74 3.14
CA SER A 135 -1.22 -9.38 3.13
C SER A 135 -1.25 -10.68 2.32
N LEU A 136 -0.26 -10.90 1.45
CA LEU A 136 -0.10 -12.17 0.72
C LEU A 136 0.06 -13.39 1.66
N GLN A 137 0.57 -13.17 2.88
CA GLN A 137 0.72 -14.20 3.90
C GLN A 137 -0.56 -14.39 4.75
N TYR A 138 -1.48 -13.44 4.70
CA TYR A 138 -2.71 -13.41 5.51
C TYR A 138 -4.00 -13.45 4.67
N GLY A 139 -3.89 -13.67 3.36
CA GLY A 139 -4.96 -13.51 2.40
C GLY A 139 -4.91 -12.13 1.73
N SER A 140 -6.03 -11.56 1.32
CA SER A 140 -6.07 -10.20 0.77
C SER A 140 -6.50 -9.19 1.83
N LYS A 141 -6.31 -7.88 1.58
CA LYS A 141 -6.84 -6.81 2.42
C LYS A 141 -8.38 -6.70 2.41
N SER A 142 -9.08 -7.53 1.62
CA SER A 142 -10.52 -7.75 1.75
C SER A 142 -10.89 -8.59 2.98
N ARG A 143 -9.90 -9.04 3.75
CA ARG A 143 -10.03 -9.72 5.04
C ARG A 143 -9.17 -9.00 6.08
N PRO A 144 -9.63 -8.92 7.35
CA PRO A 144 -8.95 -8.13 8.38
C PRO A 144 -7.73 -8.82 9.00
N ASP A 145 -7.36 -10.02 8.55
CA ASP A 145 -6.35 -10.87 9.19
C ASP A 145 -4.99 -10.17 9.35
N VAL A 146 -4.53 -9.44 8.32
CA VAL A 146 -3.26 -8.69 8.37
C VAL A 146 -3.31 -7.55 9.39
N TYR A 147 -4.45 -6.85 9.50
CA TYR A 147 -4.61 -5.76 10.45
C TYR A 147 -4.65 -6.28 11.89
N PHE A 148 -5.35 -7.39 12.15
CA PHE A 148 -5.33 -8.03 13.47
C PHE A 148 -3.93 -8.53 13.84
N ALA A 149 -3.21 -9.14 12.90
CA ALA A 149 -1.83 -9.57 13.13
C ALA A 149 -0.92 -8.37 13.46
N ALA A 150 -1.05 -7.27 12.72
CA ALA A 150 -0.30 -6.04 12.94
C ALA A 150 -0.64 -5.42 14.31
N ALA A 151 -1.91 -5.22 14.65
CA ALA A 151 -2.33 -4.67 15.93
C ALA A 151 -1.82 -5.51 17.11
N ARG A 152 -1.90 -6.84 17.01
CA ARG A 152 -1.35 -7.76 18.02
C ARG A 152 0.16 -7.57 18.19
N SER A 153 0.89 -7.40 17.10
CA SER A 153 2.35 -7.18 17.14
C SER A 153 2.73 -5.81 17.71
N LEU A 154 1.82 -4.82 17.60
CA LEU A 154 1.96 -3.51 18.25
C LEU A 154 1.55 -3.53 19.73
N GLY A 155 0.93 -4.62 20.22
CA GLY A 155 0.36 -4.67 21.56
C GLY A 155 -0.87 -3.76 21.73
N SER A 156 -1.60 -3.50 20.65
CA SER A 156 -2.72 -2.57 20.60
C SER A 156 -4.02 -3.30 20.26
N ALA A 157 -5.13 -2.82 20.82
CA ALA A 157 -6.48 -3.28 20.47
C ALA A 157 -6.99 -2.50 19.21
N PRO A 158 -7.87 -3.10 18.39
CA PRO A 158 -8.38 -2.44 17.18
C PRO A 158 -8.92 -1.04 17.42
N GLU A 159 -9.75 -0.85 18.44
CA GLU A 159 -10.38 0.43 18.79
C GLU A 159 -9.39 1.53 19.26
N HIS A 160 -8.13 1.16 19.49
CA HIS A 160 -7.03 2.06 19.85
C HIS A 160 -5.92 2.07 18.80
N THR A 161 -6.15 1.40 17.69
CA THR A 161 -5.22 1.32 16.55
C THR A 161 -5.80 2.08 15.36
N ILE A 162 -5.02 3.00 14.81
CA ILE A 162 -5.39 3.70 13.58
C ILE A 162 -4.75 3.01 12.38
N VAL A 163 -5.54 2.82 11.32
CA VAL A 163 -5.09 2.32 10.01
C VAL A 163 -5.12 3.47 9.02
N PHE A 164 -4.00 3.73 8.34
CA PHE A 164 -3.88 4.68 7.23
C PHE A 164 -3.96 3.91 5.92
N GLU A 165 -4.91 4.27 5.06
CA GLU A 165 -5.24 3.56 3.82
C GLU A 165 -5.75 4.52 2.75
N ASP A 166 -5.36 4.29 1.48
CA ASP A 166 -5.89 5.00 0.31
C ASP A 166 -6.96 4.17 -0.44
N ALA A 167 -6.92 2.84 -0.32
CA ALA A 167 -7.81 1.93 -1.02
C ALA A 167 -9.13 1.73 -0.25
N LEU A 168 -10.26 2.08 -0.89
CA LEU A 168 -11.60 2.02 -0.30
C LEU A 168 -11.95 0.64 0.27
N HIS A 169 -11.67 -0.45 -0.45
CA HIS A 169 -11.98 -1.82 0.01
C HIS A 169 -11.22 -2.18 1.28
N ALA A 170 -9.96 -1.77 1.39
CA ALA A 170 -9.10 -2.03 2.52
C ALA A 170 -9.50 -1.17 3.74
N ALA A 171 -9.83 0.11 3.51
CA ALA A 171 -10.37 1.01 4.52
C ALA A 171 -11.69 0.47 5.12
N ARG A 172 -12.62 -0.02 4.28
CA ARG A 172 -13.86 -0.67 4.73
C ARG A 172 -13.57 -1.89 5.60
N THR A 173 -12.68 -2.76 5.14
CA THR A 173 -12.30 -3.96 5.89
C THR A 173 -11.74 -3.62 7.28
N ALA A 174 -10.85 -2.64 7.37
CA ALA A 174 -10.31 -2.18 8.64
C ALA A 174 -11.39 -1.57 9.54
N LYS A 175 -12.27 -0.74 8.96
CA LYS A 175 -13.39 -0.09 9.67
C LYS A 175 -14.37 -1.10 10.25
N GLU A 176 -14.80 -2.07 9.44
CA GLU A 176 -15.71 -3.14 9.85
C GLU A 176 -15.10 -4.05 10.92
N ALA A 177 -13.77 -4.18 10.94
CA ALA A 177 -13.02 -4.92 11.96
C ALA A 177 -12.81 -4.14 13.27
N GLY A 178 -13.35 -2.90 13.37
CA GLY A 178 -13.33 -2.09 14.58
C GLY A 178 -12.09 -1.21 14.76
N PHE A 179 -11.28 -1.05 13.72
CA PHE A 179 -10.15 -0.10 13.72
C PHE A 179 -10.62 1.33 13.52
N LEU A 180 -9.82 2.27 14.02
CA LEU A 180 -9.88 3.66 13.57
C LEU A 180 -9.23 3.76 12.19
N VAL A 181 -9.83 4.52 11.26
CA VAL A 181 -9.33 4.61 9.89
C VAL A 181 -9.14 6.05 9.47
N ALA A 182 -7.95 6.34 8.94
CA ALA A 182 -7.64 7.58 8.25
C ALA A 182 -7.46 7.29 6.75
N GLY A 183 -8.40 7.73 5.94
CA GLY A 183 -8.31 7.65 4.48
C GLY A 183 -7.29 8.65 3.96
N VAL A 184 -6.37 8.21 3.11
CA VAL A 184 -5.32 9.03 2.51
C VAL A 184 -5.63 9.26 1.04
N TYR A 185 -5.53 10.51 0.59
CA TYR A 185 -5.74 10.82 -0.81
C TYR A 185 -4.65 10.21 -1.71
N ASP A 186 -5.08 9.50 -2.74
CA ASP A 186 -4.21 9.12 -3.86
C ASP A 186 -4.94 9.34 -5.20
N PRO A 187 -4.28 9.98 -6.20
CA PRO A 187 -4.91 10.25 -7.49
C PRO A 187 -5.27 8.98 -8.28
N SER A 188 -4.65 7.83 -8.01
CA SER A 188 -4.99 6.56 -8.65
C SER A 188 -6.36 6.03 -8.26
N ALA A 189 -6.89 6.48 -7.11
CA ALA A 189 -8.20 6.11 -6.58
C ALA A 189 -9.21 7.28 -6.62
N GLU A 190 -9.09 8.22 -7.58
CA GLU A 190 -9.93 9.42 -7.67
C GLU A 190 -11.43 9.10 -7.65
N GLY A 191 -11.85 8.03 -8.34
CA GLY A 191 -13.26 7.61 -8.39
C GLY A 191 -13.83 7.14 -7.05
N ASP A 192 -12.99 6.75 -6.10
CA ASP A 192 -13.38 6.19 -4.80
C ASP A 192 -13.30 7.21 -3.65
N GLN A 193 -12.82 8.43 -3.91
CA GLN A 193 -12.49 9.42 -2.86
C GLN A 193 -13.71 9.85 -2.02
N GLU A 194 -14.88 9.99 -2.63
CA GLU A 194 -16.12 10.35 -1.90
C GLU A 194 -16.51 9.22 -0.94
N ALA A 195 -16.54 7.98 -1.44
CA ALA A 195 -16.85 6.81 -0.64
C ALA A 195 -15.82 6.55 0.46
N LEU A 196 -14.53 6.83 0.20
CA LEU A 196 -13.45 6.74 1.19
C LEU A 196 -13.68 7.75 2.34
N ARG A 197 -14.09 8.99 2.02
CA ARG A 197 -14.44 10.02 3.04
C ARG A 197 -15.60 9.60 3.93
N GLU A 198 -16.59 8.90 3.38
CA GLU A 198 -17.75 8.44 4.15
C GLU A 198 -17.42 7.29 5.11
N VAL A 199 -16.48 6.42 4.73
CA VAL A 199 -16.10 5.23 5.51
C VAL A 199 -15.15 5.57 6.63
N CYS A 200 -14.21 6.48 6.41
CA CYS A 200 -13.10 6.77 7.32
C CYS A 200 -13.51 7.72 8.47
N ASP A 201 -12.83 7.58 9.61
CA ASP A 201 -12.99 8.53 10.73
C ASP A 201 -12.36 9.88 10.40
N TRP A 202 -11.30 9.88 9.60
CA TRP A 202 -10.62 11.07 9.07
C TRP A 202 -10.27 10.83 7.61
N TYR A 203 -10.26 11.92 6.86
CA TYR A 203 -9.77 11.92 5.48
C TYR A 203 -8.64 12.94 5.35
N LEU A 204 -7.50 12.49 4.86
CA LEU A 204 -6.26 13.23 4.79
C LEU A 204 -5.89 13.53 3.34
N PRO A 205 -6.05 14.77 2.86
CA PRO A 205 -5.51 15.18 1.56
C PRO A 205 -3.99 15.08 1.50
N ARG A 206 -3.34 15.18 2.68
CA ARG A 206 -1.90 15.00 2.91
C ARG A 206 -1.69 14.42 4.29
N LEU A 207 -0.62 13.67 4.48
CA LEU A 207 -0.30 13.04 5.77
C LEU A 207 0.11 14.07 6.85
N ASP A 208 0.60 15.23 6.46
CA ASP A 208 0.93 16.35 7.35
C ASP A 208 -0.25 17.33 7.55
N ASP A 209 -1.50 16.89 7.40
CA ASP A 209 -2.67 17.72 7.63
C ASP A 209 -2.64 18.33 9.05
N PRO A 210 -2.62 19.66 9.19
CA PRO A 210 -2.47 20.31 10.50
C PRO A 210 -3.62 19.98 11.45
N GLY A 211 -4.85 19.90 10.94
CA GLY A 211 -6.03 19.60 11.75
C GLY A 211 -5.95 18.19 12.33
N PHE A 212 -5.50 17.23 11.53
CA PHE A 212 -5.30 15.87 12.01
C PHE A 212 -4.15 15.78 13.02
N LEU A 213 -3.01 16.42 12.74
CA LEU A 213 -1.85 16.41 13.65
C LEU A 213 -2.16 17.03 15.02
N GLU A 214 -3.06 18.02 15.08
CA GLU A 214 -3.52 18.60 16.34
C GLU A 214 -4.41 17.66 17.16
N LEU A 215 -5.12 16.72 16.52
CA LEU A 215 -5.93 15.68 17.20
C LEU A 215 -5.07 14.61 17.85
N LEU A 216 -3.85 14.41 17.37
CA LEU A 216 -2.88 13.47 17.93
C LEU A 216 -2.26 14.08 19.20
N LYS A 217 -2.78 13.64 20.37
CA LYS A 217 -2.35 14.14 21.71
C LYS A 217 -1.93 12.99 22.59
#